data_b17b42306a61af6ceb4698b07986bf28
#
_entry.id   b17b42306a61af6ceb4698b07986bf28
#
_cell.length_a   1.000
_cell.length_b   1.000
_cell.length_c   1.000
_cell.angle_alpha   90.00
_cell.angle_beta   90.00
_cell.angle_gamma   90.00
#
_symmetry.space_group_name_H-M   'P 1'
#
loop_
_entity.id
_entity.type
_entity.pdbx_description
1 polymer ?
#
loop_
_entity_poly.entity_id
_entity_poly.type
_entity_poly.pdbx_seq_one_letter_code
_entity_poly.pdbx_strand_id
1 'polypeptide(L)'
;DGPTAADLLAESSEEEIADIIYRYGEEHASRRIARQIVRARAERPIATTDQLRDLIIRAGVRGRPGHDPATRTFQALRIAVNGELDQLEAVLHEGWRLLRPAGRFVVLTYHSLEDRMVKHALRDWAAKCVCPPGRPICDCGWTPKVRFVVRGRRPASAAEVAVNSR
;
A
#
# COMPACT_ATOMS: atom_id res chain seq x y z
N ASP A 1 4.55 22.29 -5.07
CA ASP A 1 5.13 21.00 -5.44
C ASP A 1 5.82 20.43 -4.21
N GLY A 2 5.52 19.19 -3.86
CA GLY A 2 6.13 18.48 -2.74
C GLY A 2 7.49 17.85 -3.09
N PRO A 3 8.17 17.21 -2.12
CA PRO A 3 9.44 16.54 -2.35
C PRO A 3 9.28 15.42 -3.38
N THR A 4 10.30 15.25 -4.21
CA THR A 4 10.37 14.17 -5.21
C THR A 4 10.99 12.91 -4.63
N ALA A 5 10.88 11.77 -5.35
CA ALA A 5 11.59 10.55 -4.96
C ALA A 5 13.11 10.74 -4.99
N ALA A 6 13.63 11.61 -5.85
CA ALA A 6 15.06 11.93 -5.90
C ALA A 6 15.50 12.69 -4.64
N ASP A 7 14.70 13.66 -4.18
CA ASP A 7 14.96 14.40 -2.94
C ASP A 7 14.92 13.46 -1.74
N LEU A 8 13.92 12.59 -1.65
CA LEU A 8 13.82 11.59 -0.59
C LEU A 8 15.08 10.71 -0.55
N LEU A 9 15.54 10.21 -1.70
CA LEU A 9 16.73 9.38 -1.77
C LEU A 9 18.03 10.17 -1.50
N ALA A 10 18.06 11.47 -1.75
CA ALA A 10 19.20 12.33 -1.47
C ALA A 10 19.34 12.65 0.02
N GLU A 11 18.24 12.90 0.72
CA GLU A 11 18.21 13.45 2.07
C GLU A 11 18.08 12.39 3.17
N SER A 12 17.32 11.29 2.90
CA SER A 12 17.05 10.27 3.92
C SER A 12 18.27 9.43 4.28
N SER A 13 18.34 8.99 5.52
CA SER A 13 19.36 8.04 6.01
C SER A 13 19.20 6.64 5.39
N GLU A 14 20.23 5.79 5.51
CA GLU A 14 20.16 4.38 5.07
C GLU A 14 19.00 3.64 5.74
N GLU A 15 18.77 3.90 7.02
CA GLU A 15 17.70 3.26 7.80
C GLU A 15 16.31 3.70 7.34
N GLU A 16 16.11 4.99 7.12
CA GLU A 16 14.84 5.54 6.63
C GLU A 16 14.50 5.00 5.24
N ILE A 17 15.48 4.96 4.33
CA ILE A 17 15.28 4.38 2.99
C ILE A 17 14.93 2.89 3.10
N ALA A 18 15.63 2.14 3.96
CA ALA A 18 15.36 0.73 4.16
C ALA A 18 13.95 0.48 4.74
N ASP A 19 13.52 1.31 5.67
CA ASP A 19 12.19 1.24 6.30
C ASP A 19 11.09 1.55 5.30
N ILE A 20 11.25 2.59 4.48
CA ILE A 20 10.32 2.93 3.41
C ILE A 20 10.14 1.75 2.45
N ILE A 21 11.26 1.20 1.96
CA ILE A 21 11.25 0.08 1.01
C ILE A 21 10.63 -1.17 1.62
N TYR A 22 10.90 -1.43 2.90
CA TYR A 22 10.34 -2.57 3.60
C TYR A 22 8.84 -2.43 3.86
N ARG A 23 8.42 -1.30 4.44
CA ARG A 23 7.03 -1.07 4.84
C ARG A 23 6.09 -0.92 3.66
N TYR A 24 6.49 -0.13 2.66
CA TYR A 24 5.62 0.23 1.53
C TYR A 24 5.83 -0.65 0.30
N GLY A 25 7.00 -1.26 0.17
CA GLY A 25 7.29 -2.19 -0.93
C GLY A 25 7.14 -3.66 -0.56
N GLU A 26 7.04 -3.99 0.73
CA GLU A 26 7.12 -5.37 1.23
C GLU A 26 8.37 -6.10 0.66
N GLU A 27 9.49 -5.34 0.49
CA GLU A 27 10.72 -5.83 -0.10
C GLU A 27 11.74 -6.24 0.98
N HIS A 28 12.01 -7.52 1.07
CA HIS A 28 12.91 -8.06 2.10
C HIS A 28 14.38 -7.69 1.90
N ALA A 29 14.77 -7.32 0.69
CA ALA A 29 16.14 -6.87 0.39
C ALA A 29 16.36 -5.38 0.73
N SER A 30 15.41 -4.71 1.39
CA SER A 30 15.36 -3.27 1.63
C SER A 30 16.68 -2.69 2.18
N ARG A 31 17.30 -3.31 3.16
CA ARG A 31 18.59 -2.88 3.73
C ARG A 31 19.74 -2.95 2.72
N ARG A 32 19.76 -3.97 1.86
CA ARG A 32 20.79 -4.10 0.81
C ARG A 32 20.61 -3.03 -0.26
N ILE A 33 19.36 -2.77 -0.63
CA ILE A 33 19.00 -1.72 -1.59
C ILE A 33 19.39 -0.35 -1.02
N ALA A 34 18.98 -0.02 0.19
CA ALA A 34 19.30 1.25 0.87
C ALA A 34 20.80 1.50 0.91
N ARG A 35 21.58 0.49 1.28
CA ARG A 35 23.06 0.57 1.30
C ARG A 35 23.65 0.88 -0.07
N GLN A 36 23.13 0.28 -1.14
CA GLN A 36 23.58 0.58 -2.50
C GLN A 36 23.22 2.01 -2.91
N ILE A 37 22.02 2.47 -2.54
CA ILE A 37 21.56 3.84 -2.80
C ILE A 37 22.48 4.85 -2.10
N VAL A 38 22.71 4.68 -0.80
CA VAL A 38 23.54 5.61 0.00
C VAL A 38 25.00 5.65 -0.52
N ARG A 39 25.57 4.52 -0.89
CA ARG A 39 26.91 4.47 -1.50
C ARG A 39 26.94 5.19 -2.85
N ALA A 40 25.99 4.92 -3.71
CA ALA A 40 25.94 5.50 -5.05
C ALA A 40 25.72 7.01 -5.02
N ARG A 41 24.84 7.52 -4.15
CA ARG A 41 24.57 8.96 -4.05
C ARG A 41 25.76 9.75 -3.52
N ALA A 42 26.64 9.12 -2.74
CA ALA A 42 27.88 9.76 -2.27
C ALA A 42 28.86 10.05 -3.42
N GLU A 43 28.79 9.29 -4.51
CA GLU A 43 29.61 9.49 -5.70
C GLU A 43 28.89 10.41 -6.71
N ARG A 44 27.59 10.21 -6.93
CA ARG A 44 26.78 10.94 -7.89
C ARG A 44 25.30 10.89 -7.53
N PRO A 45 24.54 12.00 -7.65
CA PRO A 45 23.10 12.01 -7.45
C PRO A 45 22.37 10.97 -8.30
N ILE A 46 21.36 10.35 -7.71
CA ILE A 46 20.47 9.39 -8.42
C ILE A 46 19.31 10.20 -8.98
N ALA A 47 19.37 10.52 -10.26
CA ALA A 47 18.42 11.41 -10.94
C ALA A 47 17.42 10.69 -11.84
N THR A 48 17.67 9.44 -12.21
CA THR A 48 16.81 8.70 -13.14
C THR A 48 16.35 7.36 -12.59
N THR A 49 15.20 6.90 -13.10
CA THR A 49 14.64 5.59 -12.78
C THR A 49 15.58 4.45 -13.15
N ASP A 50 16.29 4.56 -14.28
CA ASP A 50 17.24 3.53 -14.72
C ASP A 50 18.43 3.39 -13.77
N GLN A 51 18.96 4.53 -13.28
CA GLN A 51 20.03 4.51 -12.27
C GLN A 51 19.59 3.77 -11.00
N LEU A 52 18.41 4.08 -10.51
CA LEU A 52 17.86 3.41 -9.33
C LEU A 52 17.62 1.93 -9.59
N ARG A 53 17.05 1.58 -10.74
CA ARG A 53 16.81 0.19 -11.13
C ARG A 53 18.11 -0.63 -11.15
N ASP A 54 19.18 -0.08 -11.71
CA ASP A 54 20.49 -0.73 -11.76
C ASP A 54 21.06 -0.99 -10.36
N LEU A 55 20.88 -0.04 -9.42
CA LEU A 55 21.29 -0.22 -8.03
C LEU A 55 20.52 -1.34 -7.35
N ILE A 56 19.22 -1.45 -7.62
CA ILE A 56 18.38 -2.53 -7.08
C ILE A 56 18.83 -3.90 -7.59
N ILE A 57 19.15 -4.00 -8.88
CA ILE A 57 19.70 -5.22 -9.48
C ILE A 57 21.04 -5.57 -8.85
N ARG A 58 21.95 -4.60 -8.68
CA ARG A 58 23.25 -4.78 -8.02
C ARG A 58 23.12 -5.18 -6.55
N ALA A 59 22.03 -4.79 -5.88
CA ALA A 59 21.70 -5.26 -4.53
C ALA A 59 21.29 -6.75 -4.49
N GLY A 60 21.27 -7.43 -5.64
CA GLY A 60 20.94 -8.85 -5.75
C GLY A 60 19.44 -9.14 -5.70
N VAL A 61 18.61 -8.14 -6.00
CA VAL A 61 17.15 -8.35 -6.15
C VAL A 61 16.89 -9.01 -7.49
N ARG A 62 16.18 -10.13 -7.45
CA ARG A 62 15.78 -10.86 -8.65
C ARG A 62 14.28 -10.68 -8.88
N GLY A 63 13.89 -10.27 -10.09
CA GLY A 63 12.49 -10.26 -10.51
C GLY A 63 11.90 -11.66 -10.58
N ARG A 64 10.59 -11.75 -10.42
CA ARG A 64 9.84 -12.95 -10.82
C ARG A 64 9.59 -12.89 -12.34
N PRO A 65 9.38 -14.03 -13.01
CA PRO A 65 8.99 -14.01 -14.42
C PRO A 65 7.82 -13.04 -14.66
N GLY A 66 7.98 -12.11 -15.60
CA GLY A 66 6.99 -11.07 -15.90
C GLY A 66 6.95 -9.86 -14.97
N HIS A 67 7.81 -9.79 -13.94
CA HIS A 67 7.86 -8.64 -13.02
C HIS A 67 9.28 -8.08 -12.92
N ASP A 68 9.39 -6.76 -13.10
CA ASP A 68 10.67 -6.07 -12.92
C ASP A 68 11.09 -6.10 -11.44
N PRO A 69 12.37 -6.40 -11.13
CA PRO A 69 12.87 -6.46 -9.76
C PRO A 69 12.72 -5.14 -8.98
N ALA A 70 12.66 -4.01 -9.67
CA ALA A 70 12.54 -2.70 -9.05
C ALA A 70 11.10 -2.30 -8.71
N THR A 71 10.09 -3.02 -9.19
CA THR A 71 8.66 -2.67 -9.03
C THR A 71 8.29 -2.35 -7.59
N ARG A 72 8.71 -3.18 -6.63
CA ARG A 72 8.39 -2.98 -5.21
C ARG A 72 9.05 -1.74 -4.62
N THR A 73 10.29 -1.47 -5.01
CA THR A 73 10.99 -0.27 -4.56
C THR A 73 10.37 0.99 -5.14
N PHE A 74 10.00 1.01 -6.42
CA PHE A 74 9.28 2.13 -7.01
C PHE A 74 7.91 2.35 -6.39
N GLN A 75 7.16 1.28 -6.12
CA GLN A 75 5.91 1.37 -5.38
C GLN A 75 6.12 2.01 -4.00
N ALA A 76 7.16 1.58 -3.26
CA ALA A 76 7.46 2.11 -1.94
C ALA A 76 7.75 3.61 -1.96
N LEU A 77 8.57 4.05 -2.89
CA LEU A 77 8.91 5.46 -3.06
C LEU A 77 7.70 6.31 -3.45
N ARG A 78 6.85 5.80 -4.36
CA ARG A 78 5.62 6.48 -4.76
C ARG A 78 4.66 6.67 -3.59
N ILE A 79 4.45 5.61 -2.81
CA ILE A 79 3.59 5.66 -1.61
C ILE A 79 4.13 6.67 -0.61
N ALA A 80 5.45 6.66 -0.35
CA ALA A 80 6.08 7.57 0.61
C ALA A 80 5.99 9.03 0.16
N VAL A 81 6.32 9.32 -1.10
CA VAL A 81 6.32 10.68 -1.63
C VAL A 81 4.91 11.27 -1.70
N ASN A 82 3.93 10.47 -2.08
CA ASN A 82 2.55 10.93 -2.23
C ASN A 82 1.72 10.84 -0.95
N GLY A 83 2.20 10.20 0.12
CA GLY A 83 1.42 9.96 1.33
C GLY A 83 0.14 9.13 1.06
N GLU A 84 0.21 8.17 0.14
CA GLU A 84 -0.98 7.47 -0.39
C GLU A 84 -1.75 6.72 0.70
N LEU A 85 -1.04 6.06 1.62
CA LEU A 85 -1.68 5.28 2.69
C LEU A 85 -2.31 6.17 3.76
N ASP A 86 -1.71 7.32 4.07
CA ASP A 86 -2.27 8.27 5.04
C ASP A 86 -3.58 8.88 4.51
N GLN A 87 -3.61 9.22 3.22
CA GLN A 87 -4.82 9.69 2.55
C GLN A 87 -5.92 8.62 2.53
N LEU A 88 -5.55 7.36 2.24
CA LEU A 88 -6.48 6.25 2.29
C LEU A 88 -7.02 6.03 3.70
N GLU A 89 -6.16 6.08 4.72
CA GLU A 89 -6.56 5.95 6.12
C GLU A 89 -7.57 7.03 6.52
N ALA A 90 -7.32 8.29 6.15
CA ALA A 90 -8.24 9.39 6.42
C ALA A 90 -9.63 9.14 5.79
N VAL A 91 -9.68 8.68 4.54
CA VAL A 91 -10.95 8.31 3.88
C VAL A 91 -11.62 7.13 4.58
N LEU A 92 -10.87 6.12 4.96
CA LEU A 92 -11.41 4.94 5.64
C LEU A 92 -11.88 5.24 7.07
N HIS A 93 -11.33 6.24 7.73
CA HIS A 93 -11.77 6.63 9.08
C HIS A 93 -13.19 7.22 9.09
N GLU A 94 -13.53 8.05 8.10
CA GLU A 94 -14.77 8.83 8.08
C GLU A 94 -15.69 8.54 6.89
N GLY A 95 -15.23 7.77 5.90
CA GLY A 95 -15.92 7.60 4.62
C GLY A 95 -17.34 7.06 4.72
N TRP A 96 -17.64 6.24 5.72
CA TRP A 96 -19.00 5.74 5.95
C TRP A 96 -20.01 6.85 6.31
N ARG A 97 -19.55 7.97 6.88
CA ARG A 97 -20.41 9.11 7.25
C ARG A 97 -20.90 9.89 6.02
N LEU A 98 -20.19 9.77 4.91
CA LEU A 98 -20.56 10.42 3.66
C LEU A 98 -21.65 9.64 2.89
N LEU A 99 -21.97 8.43 3.34
CA LEU A 99 -22.98 7.59 2.68
C LEU A 99 -24.38 8.01 3.09
N ARG A 100 -25.24 8.22 2.08
CA ARG A 100 -26.69 8.28 2.30
C ARG A 100 -27.23 6.90 2.71
N PRO A 101 -28.38 6.81 3.38
CA PRO A 101 -29.06 5.54 3.56
C PRO A 101 -29.21 4.79 2.23
N ALA A 102 -28.87 3.49 2.23
CA ALA A 102 -28.76 2.64 1.04
C ALA A 102 -27.65 3.03 0.03
N GLY A 103 -26.81 4.00 0.33
CA GLY A 103 -25.62 4.33 -0.46
C GLY A 103 -24.63 3.17 -0.51
N ARG A 104 -23.76 3.15 -1.52
CA ARG A 104 -22.74 2.12 -1.72
C ARG A 104 -21.36 2.72 -1.62
N PHE A 105 -20.48 2.03 -0.90
CA PHE A 105 -19.06 2.34 -0.83
C PHE A 105 -18.28 1.25 -1.57
N VAL A 106 -17.55 1.64 -2.60
CA VAL A 106 -16.73 0.74 -3.42
C VAL A 106 -15.32 1.28 -3.47
N VAL A 107 -14.35 0.43 -3.19
CA VAL A 107 -12.93 0.79 -3.26
C VAL A 107 -12.22 -0.16 -4.19
N LEU A 108 -11.43 0.39 -5.10
CA LEU A 108 -10.54 -0.35 -5.97
C LEU A 108 -9.12 -0.24 -5.40
N THR A 109 -8.48 -1.37 -5.18
CA THR A 109 -7.13 -1.46 -4.63
C THR A 109 -6.21 -2.14 -5.63
N TYR A 110 -4.98 -1.64 -5.76
CA TYR A 110 -3.99 -2.14 -6.71
C TYR A 110 -2.84 -2.92 -6.07
N HIS A 111 -2.67 -2.79 -4.75
CA HIS A 111 -1.63 -3.52 -4.02
C HIS A 111 -2.09 -4.01 -2.65
N SER A 112 -1.29 -4.90 -2.07
CA SER A 112 -1.59 -5.63 -0.82
C SER A 112 -1.83 -4.74 0.39
N LEU A 113 -1.13 -3.60 0.50
CA LEU A 113 -1.26 -2.71 1.64
C LEU A 113 -2.63 -2.01 1.64
N GLU A 114 -3.01 -1.42 0.49
CA GLU A 114 -4.36 -0.82 0.34
C GLU A 114 -5.45 -1.84 0.60
N ASP A 115 -5.36 -3.02 -0.03
CA ASP A 115 -6.36 -4.09 0.13
C ASP A 115 -6.51 -4.49 1.60
N ARG A 116 -5.40 -4.58 2.33
CA ARG A 116 -5.41 -4.90 3.76
C ARG A 116 -6.11 -3.81 4.58
N MET A 117 -5.75 -2.54 4.36
CA MET A 117 -6.36 -1.40 5.05
C MET A 117 -7.86 -1.33 4.80
N VAL A 118 -8.28 -1.40 3.54
CA VAL A 118 -9.70 -1.38 3.14
C VAL A 118 -10.47 -2.54 3.76
N LYS A 119 -9.94 -3.76 3.71
CA LYS A 119 -10.59 -4.93 4.31
C LYS A 119 -10.74 -4.80 5.82
N HIS A 120 -9.74 -4.26 6.52
CA HIS A 120 -9.83 -4.01 7.97
C HIS A 120 -10.92 -2.98 8.26
N ALA A 121 -10.86 -1.80 7.65
CA ALA A 121 -11.84 -0.76 7.86
C ALA A 121 -13.28 -1.21 7.56
N LEU A 122 -13.50 -1.90 6.44
CA LEU A 122 -14.83 -2.40 6.10
C LEU A 122 -15.33 -3.48 7.07
N ARG A 123 -14.46 -4.31 7.63
CA ARG A 123 -14.82 -5.27 8.70
C ARG A 123 -15.24 -4.54 9.96
N ASP A 124 -14.47 -3.52 10.36
CA ASP A 124 -14.76 -2.72 11.54
C ASP A 124 -16.09 -1.97 11.38
N TRP A 125 -16.35 -1.38 10.24
CA TRP A 125 -17.62 -0.72 9.95
C TRP A 125 -18.82 -1.69 9.99
N ALA A 126 -18.62 -2.93 9.58
CA ALA A 126 -19.66 -3.97 9.56
C ALA A 126 -19.73 -4.78 10.87
N ALA A 127 -18.81 -4.56 11.80
CA ALA A 127 -18.75 -5.30 13.05
C ALA A 127 -19.99 -5.05 13.89
N LYS A 128 -20.44 -6.08 14.60
CA LYS A 128 -21.55 -5.96 15.58
C LYS A 128 -21.06 -5.45 16.92
N CYS A 129 -19.77 -5.57 17.18
CA CYS A 129 -19.11 -5.22 18.42
C CYS A 129 -17.64 -4.89 18.16
N VAL A 130 -17.10 -3.93 18.86
CA VAL A 130 -15.67 -3.52 18.84
C VAL A 130 -14.97 -3.74 20.19
N CYS A 131 -15.59 -4.51 21.09
CA CYS A 131 -14.96 -4.89 22.36
C CYS A 131 -13.71 -5.76 22.11
N PRO A 132 -12.72 -5.70 23.03
CA PRO A 132 -11.58 -6.62 22.99
C PRO A 132 -12.02 -8.08 23.00
N PRO A 133 -11.30 -8.97 22.32
CA PRO A 133 -11.58 -10.40 22.33
C PRO A 133 -11.61 -10.95 23.75
N GLY A 134 -12.56 -11.86 24.04
CA GLY A 134 -12.69 -12.51 25.36
C GLY A 134 -13.52 -11.75 26.39
N ARG A 135 -14.08 -10.60 26.07
CA ARG A 135 -14.97 -9.88 26.96
C ARG A 135 -16.34 -10.57 27.04
N PRO A 136 -16.82 -11.03 28.23
CA PRO A 136 -18.02 -11.85 28.32
C PRO A 136 -19.32 -11.07 28.03
N ILE A 137 -19.34 -9.76 28.29
CA ILE A 137 -20.50 -8.90 28.07
C ILE A 137 -20.08 -7.71 27.21
N CYS A 138 -20.84 -7.47 26.16
CA CYS A 138 -20.64 -6.31 25.28
C CYS A 138 -21.27 -5.05 25.89
N ASP A 139 -20.46 -4.04 26.11
CA ASP A 139 -20.86 -2.72 26.61
C ASP A 139 -20.41 -1.55 25.73
N CYS A 140 -19.86 -1.85 24.54
CA CYS A 140 -19.29 -0.81 23.67
C CYS A 140 -20.33 0.10 23.00
N GLY A 141 -21.61 -0.25 23.04
CA GLY A 141 -22.67 0.52 22.36
C GLY A 141 -22.52 0.64 20.83
N TRP A 142 -21.59 -0.13 20.26
CA TRP A 142 -21.32 -0.07 18.83
C TRP A 142 -22.47 -0.62 18.00
N THR A 143 -22.80 0.06 16.93
CA THR A 143 -23.76 -0.41 15.92
C THR A 143 -23.06 -0.50 14.56
N PRO A 144 -23.31 -1.56 13.76
CA PRO A 144 -22.77 -1.68 12.42
C PRO A 144 -23.12 -0.44 11.57
N LYS A 145 -22.10 0.16 10.94
CA LYS A 145 -22.26 1.35 10.08
C LYS A 145 -22.65 0.97 8.64
N VAL A 146 -22.20 -0.21 8.23
CA VAL A 146 -22.45 -0.74 6.88
C VAL A 146 -22.76 -2.22 6.94
N ARG A 147 -23.27 -2.77 5.82
CA ARG A 147 -23.34 -4.21 5.59
C ARG A 147 -22.71 -4.57 4.25
N PHE A 148 -22.09 -5.72 4.17
CA PHE A 148 -21.61 -6.24 2.90
C PHE A 148 -22.80 -6.63 2.02
N VAL A 149 -22.89 -6.07 0.81
CA VAL A 149 -23.87 -6.46 -0.20
C VAL A 149 -23.47 -7.80 -0.83
N VAL A 150 -22.17 -7.99 -1.03
CA VAL A 150 -21.58 -9.22 -1.58
C VAL A 150 -20.52 -9.72 -0.60
N ARG A 151 -20.57 -11.01 -0.29
CA ARG A 151 -19.55 -11.66 0.54
C ARG A 151 -18.70 -12.58 -0.34
N GLY A 152 -17.41 -12.59 -0.08
CA GLY A 152 -16.45 -13.44 -0.77
C GLY A 152 -15.95 -12.87 -2.10
N ARG A 153 -15.06 -13.64 -2.72
CA ARG A 153 -14.43 -13.28 -3.99
C ARG A 153 -15.41 -13.56 -5.15
N ARG A 154 -15.57 -12.58 -6.02
CA ARG A 154 -16.26 -12.76 -7.31
C ARG A 154 -15.23 -12.73 -8.43
N PRO A 155 -14.98 -13.81 -9.14
CA PRO A 155 -14.19 -13.76 -10.37
C PRO A 155 -14.96 -12.96 -11.44
N ALA A 156 -14.22 -12.40 -12.37
CA ALA A 156 -14.81 -11.77 -13.54
C ALA A 156 -15.66 -12.80 -14.35
N SER A 157 -16.78 -12.38 -14.86
CA SER A 157 -17.60 -13.20 -15.74
C SER A 157 -16.92 -13.43 -17.09
N ALA A 158 -17.32 -14.47 -17.81
CA ALA A 158 -16.80 -14.74 -19.14
C ALA A 158 -16.97 -13.54 -20.11
N ALA A 159 -18.07 -12.80 -19.98
CA ALA A 159 -18.31 -11.59 -20.78
C ALA A 159 -17.34 -10.46 -20.41
N GLU A 160 -17.05 -10.25 -19.13
CA GLU A 160 -16.06 -9.27 -18.68
C GLU A 160 -14.63 -9.64 -19.13
N VAL A 161 -14.27 -10.91 -19.05
CA VAL A 161 -12.96 -11.41 -19.53
C VAL A 161 -12.82 -11.27 -21.03
N ALA A 162 -13.90 -11.44 -21.80
CA ALA A 162 -13.89 -11.26 -23.26
C ALA A 162 -13.64 -9.79 -23.66
N VAL A 163 -14.10 -8.83 -22.85
CA VAL A 163 -13.89 -7.39 -23.09
C VAL A 163 -12.56 -6.91 -22.52
N ASN A 164 -12.12 -7.46 -21.39
CA ASN A 164 -10.87 -7.10 -20.73
C ASN A 164 -10.19 -8.37 -20.21
N SER A 165 -9.17 -8.83 -20.93
CA SER A 165 -8.43 -10.05 -20.65
C SER A 165 -7.36 -9.93 -19.54
N ARG A 166 -7.26 -8.78 -18.88
CA ARG A 166 -6.26 -8.52 -17.81
C ARG A 166 -6.84 -8.70 -16.43
#